data_c41ef38a53aafdb2b2a1c9e207d18b42
#
_entry.id   c41ef38a53aafdb2b2a1c9e207d18b42
#
_cell.length_a   1.000
_cell.length_b   1.000
_cell.length_c   1.000
_cell.angle_alpha   90.00
_cell.angle_beta   90.00
_cell.angle_gamma   90.00
#
_symmetry.space_group_name_H-M   'P 1'
#
loop_
_entity.id
_entity.type
_entity.pdbx_description
1 polymer ?
#
loop_
_entity_poly.entity_id
_entity_poly.type
_entity_poly.pdbx_seq_one_letter_code
_entity_poly.pdbx_strand_id
1 'polypeptide(L)'
;MSGKRAAGKGGMSAEPADSPVGEMSRSLQRQSRQRRRRRMLRIGGISTAGVMVVAGSGVAYAYFHLLGNIKTSALYTGNDRAAAVGVEKPDAFGRTPLNILLIGSDTRATAEDAKLGGDAGPGAHADVEMLVHLSADRSNITVMSIPRDTITQLPACADNATEQITSSLQSGPSCTAEAVHKLTGITVDDFAMVDFGGVVNISNALGGVNVCVSSNVYDTYSGLKLSKGTHSLEGTAALEFLRTRHAFGDGSDNVGRTTATHIFFTDMINKLKNSGALTNPVTLYNIADAATKSLTVSPDLDSASKLINLADDLNKVPTNRITFTTMQNVPYSGGDPQYASDIQENPALAQPLFNAIINDESLTTASGKSTGAGQASASPTAAAPAPGTITVAVYNGTSVDGRSDAIANQLLAEGFNSATAGYPDSASPATTTLTYGPGQAARAQVVAKDLGLPSKALVQGTAAGLNLTIGADWTSGITFPHSSATPAPVSSAVLLNGATGVQTANQDNECVQVSTAYTEPNNTPQGAYADNPQVPNSAP
;
A
#
# COMPACT_ATOMS: atom_id res chain seq x y z
N MET A 1 -12.65 -55.28 81.87
CA MET A 1 -12.55 -56.67 82.41
C MET A 1 -11.93 -57.48 81.29
N SER A 2 -10.71 -57.86 81.52
CA SER A 2 -10.20 -59.22 81.69
C SER A 2 -10.35 -60.05 80.40
N GLY A 3 -9.38 -60.72 79.90
CA GLY A 3 -8.03 -61.07 80.30
C GLY A 3 -7.41 -62.06 79.34
N LYS A 4 -6.12 -61.94 79.28
CA LYS A 4 -5.12 -63.05 79.32
C LYS A 4 -5.04 -64.10 78.19
N ARG A 5 -3.91 -64.07 77.51
CA ARG A 5 -2.83 -65.13 77.49
C ARG A 5 -3.20 -66.44 76.75
N ALA A 6 -2.36 -67.06 76.01
CA ALA A 6 -0.92 -67.23 75.98
C ALA A 6 -0.49 -68.07 74.78
N ALA A 7 0.77 -67.84 74.34
CA ALA A 7 1.79 -68.83 73.94
C ALA A 7 1.41 -69.90 72.91
N GLY A 8 2.04 -69.96 71.79
CA GLY A 8 3.41 -70.32 71.58
C GLY A 8 3.49 -71.52 70.64
N LYS A 9 4.22 -71.46 69.65
CA LYS A 9 5.18 -72.46 69.18
C LYS A 9 5.55 -72.28 67.72
N GLY A 10 6.79 -72.27 67.52
CA GLY A 10 7.47 -72.14 66.29
C GLY A 10 7.09 -73.17 65.21
N GLY A 11 7.13 -72.70 64.02
CA GLY A 11 7.11 -73.51 62.81
C GLY A 11 8.07 -72.89 61.84
N MET A 12 9.19 -73.53 61.64
CA MET A 12 10.14 -73.20 60.57
C MET A 12 9.41 -73.25 59.23
N SER A 13 9.24 -72.09 58.63
CA SER A 13 8.77 -72.01 57.26
C SER A 13 9.96 -72.16 56.32
N ALA A 14 10.01 -73.23 55.60
CA ALA A 14 10.93 -73.44 54.51
C ALA A 14 10.70 -72.41 53.40
N GLU A 15 11.74 -71.72 53.04
CA GLU A 15 11.81 -70.85 51.87
C GLU A 15 11.55 -71.67 50.60
N PRO A 16 10.59 -71.32 49.75
CA PRO A 16 10.43 -72.02 48.47
C PRO A 16 11.59 -71.65 47.56
N ALA A 17 12.41 -72.64 47.25
CA ALA A 17 13.45 -72.54 46.25
C ALA A 17 12.89 -71.94 44.92
N ASP A 18 13.43 -70.80 44.51
CA ASP A 18 13.10 -70.10 43.28
C ASP A 18 13.45 -71.02 42.11
N SER A 19 12.45 -71.60 41.44
CA SER A 19 12.65 -72.58 40.41
C SER A 19 13.11 -71.82 39.13
N PRO A 20 14.16 -72.29 38.45
CA PRO A 20 14.73 -71.61 37.26
C PRO A 20 13.76 -71.42 36.09
N VAL A 21 12.59 -72.07 36.11
CA VAL A 21 11.50 -71.95 35.13
C VAL A 21 10.77 -70.59 35.21
N GLY A 22 10.70 -69.97 36.39
CA GLY A 22 10.06 -68.68 36.57
C GLY A 22 10.88 -67.49 36.02
N GLU A 23 12.20 -67.54 36.13
CA GLU A 23 13.09 -66.53 35.63
C GLU A 23 13.18 -66.54 34.08
N MET A 24 13.20 -67.72 33.45
CA MET A 24 13.20 -67.90 32.04
C MET A 24 11.90 -67.42 31.39
N SER A 25 10.77 -67.59 32.03
CA SER A 25 9.45 -67.05 31.61
C SER A 25 9.40 -65.51 31.65
N ARG A 26 9.94 -64.89 32.73
CA ARG A 26 10.01 -63.44 32.89
C ARG A 26 10.99 -62.77 31.87
N SER A 27 12.10 -63.40 31.56
CA SER A 27 13.07 -62.93 30.57
C SER A 27 12.51 -62.97 29.15
N LEU A 28 11.80 -64.02 28.78
CA LEU A 28 11.10 -64.13 27.49
C LEU A 28 9.98 -63.12 27.31
N GLN A 29 9.20 -62.83 28.37
CA GLN A 29 8.19 -61.79 28.37
C GLN A 29 8.80 -60.36 28.28
N ARG A 30 9.92 -60.08 28.91
CA ARG A 30 10.65 -58.81 28.75
C ARG A 30 11.21 -58.64 27.33
N GLN A 31 11.77 -59.66 26.74
CA GLN A 31 12.29 -59.66 25.38
C GLN A 31 11.14 -59.44 24.34
N SER A 32 10.00 -60.11 24.54
CA SER A 32 8.83 -59.92 23.64
C SER A 32 8.25 -58.52 23.70
N ARG A 33 8.18 -57.91 24.90
CA ARG A 33 7.76 -56.51 25.12
C ARG A 33 8.74 -55.52 24.48
N GLN A 34 10.07 -55.77 24.59
CA GLN A 34 11.08 -54.93 23.97
C GLN A 34 11.04 -55.02 22.42
N ARG A 35 10.83 -56.24 21.86
CA ARG A 35 10.66 -56.43 20.43
C ARG A 35 9.38 -55.76 19.89
N ARG A 36 8.26 -55.82 20.62
CA ARG A 36 7.01 -55.09 20.28
C ARG A 36 7.21 -53.57 20.32
N ARG A 37 7.85 -53.04 21.37
CA ARG A 37 8.16 -51.60 21.46
C ARG A 37 9.07 -51.13 20.30
N ARG A 38 10.13 -51.88 20.00
CA ARG A 38 11.02 -51.56 18.85
C ARG A 38 10.30 -51.67 17.52
N ARG A 39 9.36 -52.60 17.35
CA ARG A 39 8.54 -52.73 16.16
C ARG A 39 7.53 -51.60 16.03
N MET A 40 6.86 -51.18 17.10
CA MET A 40 5.97 -50.03 17.12
C MET A 40 6.71 -48.73 16.86
N LEU A 41 7.91 -48.52 17.44
CA LEU A 41 8.74 -47.34 17.18
C LEU A 41 9.24 -47.29 15.73
N ARG A 42 9.59 -48.47 15.15
CA ARG A 42 9.98 -48.51 13.73
C ARG A 42 8.79 -48.24 12.81
N ILE A 43 7.63 -48.84 13.05
CA ILE A 43 6.41 -48.58 12.27
C ILE A 43 5.98 -47.10 12.43
N GLY A 44 5.98 -46.57 13.66
CA GLY A 44 5.72 -45.16 13.94
C GLY A 44 6.69 -44.22 13.18
N GLY A 45 7.99 -44.53 13.23
CA GLY A 45 9.03 -43.76 12.52
C GLY A 45 8.88 -43.81 11.01
N ILE A 46 8.56 -44.97 10.43
CA ILE A 46 8.35 -45.13 8.97
C ILE A 46 7.07 -44.41 8.55
N SER A 47 5.97 -44.51 9.34
CA SER A 47 4.73 -43.81 9.01
C SER A 47 4.89 -42.29 9.10
N THR A 48 5.60 -41.78 10.11
CA THR A 48 5.90 -40.33 10.25
C THR A 48 6.79 -39.86 9.10
N ALA A 49 7.82 -40.62 8.74
CA ALA A 49 8.68 -40.31 7.59
C ALA A 49 7.87 -40.32 6.28
N GLY A 50 6.99 -41.30 6.09
CA GLY A 50 6.10 -41.36 4.93
C GLY A 50 5.16 -40.16 4.83
N VAL A 51 4.55 -39.73 5.94
CA VAL A 51 3.71 -38.53 5.99
C VAL A 51 4.52 -37.27 5.66
N MET A 52 5.74 -37.14 6.21
CA MET A 52 6.61 -35.99 5.89
C MET A 52 7.03 -35.95 4.41
N VAL A 53 7.32 -37.10 3.81
CA VAL A 53 7.64 -37.17 2.37
C VAL A 53 6.45 -36.79 1.52
N VAL A 54 5.25 -37.26 1.83
CA VAL A 54 4.01 -36.91 1.09
C VAL A 54 3.70 -35.43 1.25
N ALA A 55 3.76 -34.90 2.47
CA ALA A 55 3.53 -33.47 2.74
C ALA A 55 4.59 -32.60 2.03
N GLY A 56 5.88 -32.96 2.13
CA GLY A 56 6.95 -32.26 1.45
C GLY A 56 6.83 -32.30 -0.08
N SER A 57 6.43 -33.44 -0.64
CA SER A 57 6.16 -33.56 -2.08
C SER A 57 4.96 -32.72 -2.52
N GLY A 58 3.91 -32.63 -1.69
CA GLY A 58 2.74 -31.78 -1.96
C GLY A 58 3.09 -30.29 -1.97
N VAL A 59 3.89 -29.85 -1.00
CA VAL A 59 4.38 -28.45 -0.94
C VAL A 59 5.30 -28.14 -2.12
N ALA A 60 6.23 -29.04 -2.45
CA ALA A 60 7.10 -28.88 -3.61
C ALA A 60 6.32 -28.82 -4.93
N TYR A 61 5.33 -29.69 -5.10
CA TYR A 61 4.44 -29.65 -6.25
C TYR A 61 3.70 -28.33 -6.37
N ALA A 62 3.07 -27.87 -5.27
CA ALA A 62 2.37 -26.59 -5.24
C ALA A 62 3.30 -25.42 -5.60
N TYR A 63 4.51 -25.41 -5.04
CA TYR A 63 5.51 -24.38 -5.32
C TYR A 63 5.90 -24.36 -6.82
N PHE A 64 6.26 -25.50 -7.40
CA PHE A 64 6.65 -25.56 -8.82
C PHE A 64 5.45 -25.29 -9.75
N HIS A 65 4.24 -25.68 -9.37
CA HIS A 65 3.03 -25.38 -10.12
C HIS A 65 2.77 -23.86 -10.19
N LEU A 66 2.83 -23.18 -9.04
CA LEU A 66 2.64 -21.72 -8.98
C LEU A 66 3.73 -20.97 -9.78
N LEU A 67 4.99 -21.44 -9.72
CA LEU A 67 6.07 -20.85 -10.52
C LEU A 67 5.84 -20.97 -12.03
N GLY A 68 5.31 -22.11 -12.47
CA GLY A 68 5.04 -22.37 -13.88
C GLY A 68 3.91 -21.51 -14.47
N ASN A 69 3.09 -20.89 -13.63
CA ASN A 69 1.98 -20.06 -14.06
C ASN A 69 2.38 -18.60 -14.33
N ILE A 70 3.45 -18.11 -13.68
CA ILE A 70 3.81 -16.67 -13.68
C ILE A 70 4.29 -16.27 -15.07
N LYS A 71 3.62 -15.28 -15.66
CA LYS A 71 4.05 -14.64 -16.90
C LYS A 71 4.90 -13.41 -16.55
N THR A 72 6.02 -13.25 -17.26
CA THR A 72 6.92 -12.10 -17.05
C THR A 72 7.07 -11.29 -18.32
N SER A 73 7.24 -9.98 -18.13
CA SER A 73 7.61 -9.04 -19.20
C SER A 73 8.64 -8.05 -18.67
N ALA A 74 9.49 -7.50 -19.55
CA ALA A 74 10.49 -6.52 -19.14
C ALA A 74 9.84 -5.33 -18.43
N LEU A 75 10.52 -4.76 -17.43
CA LEU A 75 10.04 -3.58 -16.69
C LEU A 75 10.16 -2.30 -17.53
N TYR A 76 11.19 -2.22 -18.37
CA TYR A 76 11.48 -1.06 -19.21
C TYR A 76 12.05 -1.51 -20.56
N THR A 77 12.04 -0.59 -21.53
CA THR A 77 12.65 -0.79 -22.84
C THR A 77 14.08 -0.22 -22.85
N GLY A 78 14.94 -0.75 -23.72
CA GLY A 78 16.32 -0.27 -23.82
C GLY A 78 17.24 -0.76 -22.71
N ASN A 79 18.31 -0.01 -22.41
CA ASN A 79 19.41 -0.44 -21.54
C ASN A 79 19.66 0.50 -20.33
N ASP A 80 18.93 1.59 -20.21
CA ASP A 80 19.10 2.57 -19.14
C ASP A 80 17.85 2.61 -18.24
N ARG A 81 17.90 1.84 -17.15
CA ARG A 81 16.83 1.79 -16.15
C ARG A 81 16.55 3.15 -15.53
N ALA A 82 17.61 3.90 -15.22
CA ALA A 82 17.48 5.16 -14.52
C ALA A 82 16.73 6.21 -15.36
N ALA A 83 16.99 6.23 -16.67
CA ALA A 83 16.29 7.11 -17.59
C ALA A 83 14.84 6.64 -17.91
N ALA A 84 14.61 5.32 -17.89
CA ALA A 84 13.34 4.73 -18.29
C ALA A 84 12.30 4.73 -17.16
N VAL A 85 12.68 4.27 -15.97
CA VAL A 85 11.77 4.05 -14.83
C VAL A 85 12.29 4.58 -13.50
N GLY A 86 13.45 5.25 -13.49
CA GLY A 86 14.09 5.78 -12.29
C GLY A 86 14.85 4.75 -11.45
N VAL A 87 15.46 5.24 -10.39
CA VAL A 87 16.16 4.43 -9.38
C VAL A 87 15.86 5.02 -8.00
N GLU A 88 15.42 4.18 -7.09
CA GLU A 88 15.14 4.60 -5.72
C GLU A 88 16.41 4.95 -4.93
N LYS A 89 16.27 5.94 -4.06
CA LYS A 89 17.32 6.33 -3.13
C LYS A 89 17.06 5.69 -1.77
N PRO A 90 18.05 4.99 -1.19
CA PRO A 90 17.88 4.45 0.14
C PRO A 90 17.74 5.54 1.20
N ASP A 91 16.94 5.27 2.23
CA ASP A 91 16.85 6.10 3.42
C ASP A 91 18.13 6.05 4.27
N ALA A 92 18.17 6.77 5.39
CA ALA A 92 19.33 6.80 6.30
C ALA A 92 19.66 5.43 6.92
N PHE A 93 18.75 4.43 6.80
CA PHE A 93 18.94 3.07 7.28
C PHE A 93 19.25 2.08 6.15
N GLY A 94 19.42 2.56 4.92
CA GLY A 94 19.71 1.75 3.74
C GLY A 94 18.48 1.01 3.17
N ARG A 95 17.25 1.40 3.56
CA ARG A 95 16.01 0.84 3.05
C ARG A 95 15.49 1.70 1.91
N THR A 96 14.88 1.08 0.91
CA THR A 96 14.20 1.79 -0.19
C THR A 96 12.69 1.63 -0.08
N PRO A 97 11.90 2.64 -0.45
CA PRO A 97 10.50 2.44 -0.75
C PRO A 97 10.35 1.46 -1.92
N LEU A 98 9.14 1.01 -2.18
CA LEU A 98 8.83 0.13 -3.29
C LEU A 98 7.60 0.66 -4.03
N ASN A 99 7.77 0.97 -5.30
CA ASN A 99 6.72 1.50 -6.16
C ASN A 99 6.32 0.46 -7.20
N ILE A 100 5.09 -0.05 -7.10
CA ILE A 100 4.56 -1.08 -8.00
C ILE A 100 3.43 -0.48 -8.82
N LEU A 101 3.55 -0.54 -10.14
CA LEU A 101 2.49 -0.14 -11.04
C LEU A 101 1.51 -1.30 -11.26
N LEU A 102 0.27 -1.14 -10.80
CA LEU A 102 -0.83 -2.04 -11.12
C LEU A 102 -1.48 -1.59 -12.42
N ILE A 103 -1.56 -2.51 -13.40
CA ILE A 103 -2.15 -2.26 -14.72
C ILE A 103 -3.36 -3.18 -14.89
N GLY A 104 -4.54 -2.61 -15.07
CA GLY A 104 -5.73 -3.34 -15.51
C GLY A 104 -5.86 -3.23 -17.02
N SER A 105 -5.69 -4.35 -17.72
CA SER A 105 -5.66 -4.39 -19.19
C SER A 105 -6.98 -4.87 -19.76
N ASP A 106 -7.43 -4.22 -20.84
CA ASP A 106 -8.53 -4.68 -21.67
C ASP A 106 -8.10 -5.66 -22.76
N THR A 107 -6.89 -6.21 -22.65
CA THR A 107 -6.36 -7.17 -23.65
C THR A 107 -7.31 -8.34 -23.87
N ARG A 108 -7.41 -8.77 -25.11
CA ARG A 108 -8.24 -9.89 -25.56
C ARG A 108 -7.40 -10.98 -26.22
N ALA A 109 -6.17 -11.09 -25.75
CA ALA A 109 -5.20 -12.04 -26.27
C ALA A 109 -5.61 -13.51 -26.09
N THR A 110 -6.47 -13.80 -25.10
CA THR A 110 -7.02 -15.14 -24.89
C THR A 110 -8.45 -15.27 -25.39
N ALA A 111 -8.86 -16.50 -25.74
CA ALA A 111 -10.27 -16.76 -26.14
C ALA A 111 -11.26 -16.51 -25.00
N GLU A 112 -10.81 -16.55 -23.74
CA GLU A 112 -11.60 -16.23 -22.56
C GLU A 112 -11.82 -14.72 -22.45
N ASP A 113 -10.76 -13.92 -22.53
CA ASP A 113 -10.85 -12.47 -22.51
C ASP A 113 -11.69 -11.91 -23.65
N ALA A 114 -11.54 -12.46 -24.85
CA ALA A 114 -12.35 -12.07 -26.00
C ALA A 114 -13.87 -12.24 -25.77
N LYS A 115 -14.28 -13.26 -25.00
CA LYS A 115 -15.68 -13.45 -24.62
C LYS A 115 -16.16 -12.46 -23.57
N LEU A 116 -15.27 -12.00 -22.69
CA LEU A 116 -15.56 -11.05 -21.62
C LEU A 116 -15.55 -9.59 -22.11
N GLY A 117 -14.79 -9.31 -23.17
CA GLY A 117 -14.55 -7.95 -23.64
C GLY A 117 -15.49 -7.40 -24.69
N GLY A 118 -16.30 -8.25 -25.35
CA GLY A 118 -17.10 -7.87 -26.52
C GLY A 118 -16.24 -7.68 -27.79
N ASP A 119 -16.81 -7.04 -28.83
CA ASP A 119 -16.10 -6.74 -30.08
C ASP A 119 -15.04 -5.67 -29.87
N ALA A 120 -13.80 -6.08 -29.90
CA ALA A 120 -12.69 -5.19 -29.71
C ALA A 120 -11.83 -5.04 -30.93
N GLY A 121 -11.45 -3.81 -31.17
CA GLY A 121 -10.40 -3.47 -32.10
C GLY A 121 -9.03 -4.08 -31.67
N PRO A 122 -8.05 -4.07 -32.57
CA PRO A 122 -6.70 -4.49 -32.24
C PRO A 122 -6.08 -3.53 -31.22
N GLY A 123 -5.32 -4.07 -30.26
CA GLY A 123 -4.57 -3.35 -29.24
C GLY A 123 -5.04 -3.65 -27.83
N ALA A 124 -4.14 -3.43 -26.88
CA ALA A 124 -4.43 -3.47 -25.45
C ALA A 124 -4.37 -2.04 -24.90
N HIS A 125 -5.32 -1.69 -24.02
CA HIS A 125 -5.32 -0.43 -23.31
C HIS A 125 -5.18 -0.68 -21.81
N ALA A 126 -4.52 0.24 -21.12
CA ALA A 126 -4.45 0.26 -19.67
C ALA A 126 -5.72 0.97 -19.14
N ASP A 127 -6.76 0.22 -18.85
CA ASP A 127 -8.02 0.76 -18.32
C ASP A 127 -7.91 1.21 -16.86
N VAL A 128 -6.98 0.64 -16.12
CA VAL A 128 -6.65 0.99 -14.75
C VAL A 128 -5.13 1.12 -14.63
N GLU A 129 -4.67 2.24 -14.14
CA GLU A 129 -3.27 2.51 -13.81
C GLU A 129 -3.21 3.03 -12.39
N MET A 130 -2.64 2.23 -11.49
CA MET A 130 -2.54 2.56 -10.07
C MET A 130 -1.10 2.35 -9.60
N LEU A 131 -0.44 3.41 -9.15
CA LEU A 131 0.88 3.34 -8.55
C LEU A 131 0.74 3.08 -7.05
N VAL A 132 1.21 1.92 -6.61
CA VAL A 132 1.25 1.51 -5.21
C VAL A 132 2.62 1.82 -4.64
N HIS A 133 2.69 2.82 -3.80
CA HIS A 133 3.88 3.19 -3.05
C HIS A 133 3.85 2.56 -1.66
N LEU A 134 4.79 1.69 -1.37
CA LEU A 134 5.02 1.10 -0.05
C LEU A 134 6.23 1.77 0.58
N SER A 135 6.02 2.43 1.71
CA SER A 135 7.10 3.18 2.40
C SER A 135 8.32 2.32 2.73
N ALA A 136 9.50 2.93 2.77
CA ALA A 136 10.77 2.26 3.08
C ALA A 136 10.75 1.55 4.43
N ASP A 137 10.01 2.08 5.40
CA ASP A 137 9.82 1.49 6.73
C ASP A 137 8.66 0.48 6.83
N ARG A 138 7.93 0.26 5.72
CA ARG A 138 6.76 -0.64 5.65
C ARG A 138 5.63 -0.24 6.60
N SER A 139 5.52 1.07 6.92
CA SER A 139 4.51 1.59 7.86
C SER A 139 3.26 2.13 7.19
N ASN A 140 3.33 2.46 5.90
CA ASN A 140 2.19 3.00 5.15
C ASN A 140 2.24 2.62 3.67
N ILE A 141 1.06 2.67 3.04
CA ILE A 141 0.89 2.49 1.59
C ILE A 141 0.08 3.67 1.06
N THR A 142 0.55 4.24 -0.04
CA THR A 142 -0.23 5.19 -0.86
C THR A 142 -0.51 4.56 -2.22
N VAL A 143 -1.78 4.49 -2.59
CA VAL A 143 -2.24 4.02 -3.90
C VAL A 143 -2.74 5.22 -4.68
N MET A 144 -2.01 5.63 -5.71
CA MET A 144 -2.37 6.75 -6.57
C MET A 144 -2.89 6.24 -7.91
N SER A 145 -4.16 6.51 -8.21
CA SER A 145 -4.72 6.26 -9.54
C SER A 145 -4.33 7.35 -10.52
N ILE A 146 -3.93 6.94 -11.70
CA ILE A 146 -3.70 7.80 -12.86
C ILE A 146 -4.87 7.57 -13.82
N PRO A 147 -5.70 8.59 -14.09
CA PRO A 147 -6.83 8.43 -15.00
C PRO A 147 -6.36 8.08 -16.41
N ARG A 148 -6.97 7.06 -17.01
CA ARG A 148 -6.58 6.50 -18.32
C ARG A 148 -6.63 7.52 -19.47
N ASP A 149 -7.54 8.48 -19.39
CA ASP A 149 -7.77 9.51 -20.41
C ASP A 149 -6.86 10.75 -20.22
N THR A 150 -5.79 10.60 -19.43
CA THR A 150 -4.78 11.64 -19.23
C THR A 150 -3.95 11.80 -20.49
N ILE A 151 -4.06 12.96 -21.14
CA ILE A 151 -3.20 13.32 -22.28
C ILE A 151 -1.82 13.69 -21.75
N THR A 152 -0.83 12.97 -22.25
CA THR A 152 0.58 13.18 -21.91
C THR A 152 1.49 12.86 -23.10
N GLN A 153 2.74 13.32 -23.04
CA GLN A 153 3.74 12.89 -24.00
C GLN A 153 4.28 11.53 -23.63
N LEU A 154 3.94 10.50 -24.40
CA LEU A 154 4.40 9.14 -24.21
C LEU A 154 5.93 9.01 -24.43
N PRO A 155 6.58 7.96 -23.90
CA PRO A 155 8.00 7.69 -24.12
C PRO A 155 8.33 7.25 -25.55
N ALA A 156 9.63 7.06 -25.82
CA ALA A 156 10.11 6.65 -27.14
C ALA A 156 9.60 5.27 -27.59
N CYS A 157 9.24 4.39 -26.67
CA CYS A 157 8.60 3.10 -26.97
C CYS A 157 7.22 3.25 -27.61
N ALA A 158 6.58 4.42 -27.49
CA ALA A 158 5.34 4.82 -28.14
C ALA A 158 5.56 6.07 -29.04
N ASP A 159 6.69 6.12 -29.74
CA ASP A 159 7.04 7.13 -30.74
C ASP A 159 7.03 8.60 -30.24
N ASN A 160 7.11 8.82 -28.91
CA ASN A 160 6.95 10.14 -28.27
C ASN A 160 5.63 10.85 -28.65
N ALA A 161 4.60 10.09 -28.94
CA ALA A 161 3.28 10.61 -29.28
C ALA A 161 2.68 11.39 -28.10
N THR A 162 1.86 12.41 -28.40
CA THR A 162 1.02 13.06 -27.39
C THR A 162 -0.37 12.45 -27.50
N GLU A 163 -0.70 11.58 -26.56
CA GLU A 163 -1.91 10.76 -26.55
C GLU A 163 -2.38 10.48 -25.12
N GLN A 164 -3.53 9.81 -25.00
CA GLN A 164 -4.00 9.26 -23.73
C GLN A 164 -2.97 8.24 -23.18
N ILE A 165 -2.67 8.30 -21.88
CA ILE A 165 -1.69 7.41 -21.25
C ILE A 165 -2.05 5.93 -21.42
N THR A 166 -3.35 5.61 -21.45
CA THR A 166 -3.89 4.26 -21.67
C THR A 166 -3.32 3.59 -22.94
N SER A 167 -3.01 4.38 -23.99
CA SER A 167 -2.48 3.87 -25.27
C SER A 167 -1.04 3.35 -25.17
N SER A 168 -0.31 3.71 -24.10
CA SER A 168 1.06 3.24 -23.84
C SER A 168 1.15 1.71 -23.80
N LEU A 169 0.08 1.03 -23.32
CA LEU A 169 0.03 -0.43 -23.24
C LEU A 169 0.03 -1.13 -24.60
N GLN A 170 -0.31 -0.45 -25.68
CA GLN A 170 -0.18 -0.99 -27.04
C GLN A 170 1.26 -1.38 -27.37
N SER A 171 2.23 -0.69 -26.74
CA SER A 171 3.67 -1.00 -26.85
C SER A 171 4.17 -1.89 -25.70
N GLY A 172 3.26 -2.42 -24.89
CA GLY A 172 3.55 -3.34 -23.79
C GLY A 172 3.63 -2.69 -22.40
N PRO A 173 3.59 -3.48 -21.32
CA PRO A 173 3.56 -2.98 -19.94
C PRO A 173 4.83 -2.21 -19.55
N SER A 174 5.97 -2.50 -20.15
CA SER A 174 7.21 -1.72 -19.97
C SER A 174 7.02 -0.27 -20.44
N CYS A 175 6.37 -0.05 -21.57
CA CYS A 175 6.10 1.29 -22.05
C CYS A 175 5.12 2.05 -21.17
N THR A 176 4.15 1.37 -20.57
CA THR A 176 3.25 1.97 -19.57
C THR A 176 4.02 2.38 -18.31
N ALA A 177 4.95 1.55 -17.82
CA ALA A 177 5.80 1.89 -16.68
C ALA A 177 6.68 3.13 -16.97
N GLU A 178 7.27 3.19 -18.16
CA GLU A 178 8.03 4.36 -18.61
C GLU A 178 7.15 5.62 -18.76
N ALA A 179 5.90 5.47 -19.25
CA ALA A 179 4.97 6.58 -19.38
C ALA A 179 4.57 7.16 -18.02
N VAL A 180 4.31 6.29 -17.03
CA VAL A 180 4.01 6.71 -15.67
C VAL A 180 5.21 7.41 -15.04
N HIS A 181 6.41 6.87 -15.17
CA HIS A 181 7.64 7.52 -14.69
C HIS A 181 7.84 8.90 -15.36
N LYS A 182 7.68 8.98 -16.68
CA LYS A 182 7.84 10.23 -17.44
C LYS A 182 6.83 11.30 -17.00
N LEU A 183 5.58 10.92 -16.74
CA LEU A 183 4.53 11.82 -16.29
C LEU A 183 4.76 12.33 -14.87
N THR A 184 5.14 11.44 -13.96
CA THR A 184 5.12 11.72 -12.52
C THR A 184 6.50 12.01 -11.91
N GLY A 185 7.57 11.56 -12.55
CA GLY A 185 8.92 11.54 -11.98
C GLY A 185 9.12 10.50 -10.87
N ILE A 186 8.07 9.74 -10.52
CA ILE A 186 8.16 8.69 -9.50
C ILE A 186 8.85 7.47 -10.10
N THR A 187 9.79 6.87 -9.38
CA THR A 187 10.41 5.60 -9.77
C THR A 187 9.35 4.50 -9.86
N VAL A 188 9.44 3.64 -10.87
CA VAL A 188 8.65 2.42 -10.97
C VAL A 188 9.60 1.23 -10.80
N ASP A 189 9.49 0.53 -9.67
CA ASP A 189 10.38 -0.59 -9.35
C ASP A 189 9.90 -1.89 -9.99
N ASP A 190 8.58 -2.08 -10.01
CA ASP A 190 7.92 -3.27 -10.54
C ASP A 190 6.58 -2.92 -11.18
N PHE A 191 6.03 -3.84 -11.97
CA PHE A 191 4.63 -3.80 -12.35
C PHE A 191 3.95 -5.15 -12.16
N ALA A 192 2.62 -5.11 -11.98
CA ALA A 192 1.74 -6.27 -12.05
C ALA A 192 0.53 -5.92 -12.92
N MET A 193 0.37 -6.64 -14.03
CA MET A 193 -0.72 -6.44 -14.98
C MET A 193 -1.73 -7.59 -14.85
N VAL A 194 -3.02 -7.26 -14.83
CA VAL A 194 -4.14 -8.19 -14.81
C VAL A 194 -5.06 -7.91 -15.99
N ASP A 195 -5.54 -8.97 -16.66
CA ASP A 195 -6.55 -8.93 -17.72
C ASP A 195 -7.96 -9.21 -17.16
N PHE A 196 -8.97 -9.21 -18.03
CA PHE A 196 -10.36 -9.44 -17.65
C PHE A 196 -10.59 -10.83 -17.04
N GLY A 197 -10.00 -11.87 -17.64
CA GLY A 197 -10.03 -13.22 -17.11
C GLY A 197 -9.41 -13.31 -15.72
N GLY A 198 -8.35 -12.53 -15.50
CA GLY A 198 -7.69 -12.42 -14.21
C GLY A 198 -8.58 -11.83 -13.12
N VAL A 199 -9.32 -10.76 -13.41
CA VAL A 199 -10.30 -10.19 -12.47
C VAL A 199 -11.35 -11.22 -12.08
N VAL A 200 -11.91 -11.93 -13.08
CA VAL A 200 -12.88 -13.01 -12.87
C VAL A 200 -12.30 -14.11 -11.97
N ASN A 201 -11.11 -14.59 -12.28
CA ASN A 201 -10.48 -15.70 -11.55
C ASN A 201 -10.10 -15.32 -10.11
N ILE A 202 -9.54 -14.13 -9.90
CA ILE A 202 -9.15 -13.65 -8.57
C ILE A 202 -10.38 -13.41 -7.69
N SER A 203 -11.44 -12.76 -8.22
CA SER A 203 -12.67 -12.53 -7.45
C SER A 203 -13.36 -13.83 -7.05
N ASN A 204 -13.39 -14.84 -7.93
CA ASN A 204 -13.89 -16.17 -7.61
C ASN A 204 -13.05 -16.87 -6.52
N ALA A 205 -11.73 -16.81 -6.61
CA ALA A 205 -10.83 -17.42 -5.63
C ALA A 205 -10.95 -16.80 -4.23
N LEU A 206 -11.32 -15.51 -4.17
CA LEU A 206 -11.60 -14.79 -2.93
C LEU A 206 -12.98 -15.13 -2.32
N GLY A 207 -13.86 -15.79 -3.08
CA GLY A 207 -15.27 -16.00 -2.68
C GLY A 207 -16.02 -14.67 -2.63
N GLY A 208 -15.80 -13.83 -3.64
CA GLY A 208 -16.44 -12.55 -3.85
C GLY A 208 -15.84 -11.39 -3.05
N VAL A 209 -16.06 -10.18 -3.56
CA VAL A 209 -15.72 -8.90 -2.90
C VAL A 209 -17.04 -8.22 -2.51
N ASN A 210 -17.19 -7.86 -1.24
CA ASN A 210 -18.43 -7.24 -0.74
C ASN A 210 -18.43 -5.75 -1.06
N VAL A 211 -19.30 -5.32 -1.97
CA VAL A 211 -19.43 -3.92 -2.40
C VAL A 211 -20.84 -3.41 -2.10
N CYS A 212 -20.95 -2.20 -1.57
CA CYS A 212 -22.22 -1.53 -1.32
C CYS A 212 -22.52 -0.50 -2.43
N VAL A 213 -23.77 -0.48 -2.93
CA VAL A 213 -24.29 0.58 -3.81
C VAL A 213 -25.40 1.38 -3.13
N SER A 214 -25.36 2.71 -3.28
CA SER A 214 -26.27 3.64 -2.58
C SER A 214 -27.71 3.60 -3.07
N SER A 215 -27.96 3.08 -4.26
CA SER A 215 -29.26 2.98 -4.91
C SER A 215 -29.27 1.81 -5.90
N ASN A 216 -30.47 1.44 -6.41
CA ASN A 216 -30.56 0.52 -7.54
C ASN A 216 -29.80 1.08 -8.74
N VAL A 217 -29.08 0.23 -9.44
CA VAL A 217 -28.23 0.59 -10.58
C VAL A 217 -28.32 -0.45 -11.68
N TYR A 218 -28.45 0.01 -12.92
CA TYR A 218 -28.19 -0.78 -14.11
C TYR A 218 -27.41 0.05 -15.11
N ASP A 219 -26.19 -0.40 -15.41
CA ASP A 219 -25.36 0.17 -16.46
C ASP A 219 -25.39 -0.77 -17.67
N THR A 220 -26.05 -0.35 -18.73
CA THR A 220 -26.24 -1.15 -19.94
C THR A 220 -24.98 -1.33 -20.76
N TYR A 221 -23.96 -0.47 -20.56
CA TYR A 221 -22.66 -0.59 -21.22
C TYR A 221 -21.78 -1.67 -20.59
N SER A 222 -21.73 -1.73 -19.25
CA SER A 222 -20.96 -2.75 -18.54
C SER A 222 -21.74 -4.04 -18.31
N GLY A 223 -23.07 -3.97 -18.34
CA GLY A 223 -23.98 -5.05 -17.98
C GLY A 223 -24.29 -5.12 -16.48
N LEU A 224 -23.62 -4.32 -15.63
CA LEU A 224 -23.81 -4.35 -14.18
C LEU A 224 -25.24 -3.99 -13.79
N LYS A 225 -25.91 -4.89 -13.10
CA LYS A 225 -27.22 -4.65 -12.50
C LYS A 225 -27.25 -5.08 -11.04
N LEU A 226 -27.44 -4.12 -10.11
CA LEU A 226 -27.49 -4.37 -8.67
C LEU A 226 -28.66 -3.62 -8.03
N SER A 227 -29.31 -4.26 -7.06
CA SER A 227 -30.24 -3.56 -6.16
C SER A 227 -29.46 -2.73 -5.15
N LYS A 228 -30.12 -1.73 -4.53
CA LYS A 228 -29.52 -0.98 -3.41
C LYS A 228 -29.07 -1.93 -2.30
N GLY A 229 -27.84 -1.73 -1.79
CA GLY A 229 -27.30 -2.48 -0.66
C GLY A 229 -25.94 -3.11 -0.96
N THR A 230 -25.55 -4.06 -0.12
CA THR A 230 -24.26 -4.75 -0.20
C THR A 230 -24.43 -6.08 -0.94
N HIS A 231 -23.54 -6.33 -1.89
CA HIS A 231 -23.50 -7.52 -2.73
C HIS A 231 -22.12 -8.14 -2.72
N SER A 232 -22.03 -9.48 -2.76
CA SER A 232 -20.76 -10.18 -2.95
C SER A 232 -20.51 -10.36 -4.44
N LEU A 233 -19.56 -9.63 -5.00
CA LEU A 233 -19.25 -9.64 -6.41
C LEU A 233 -18.21 -10.71 -6.75
N GLU A 234 -18.62 -11.74 -7.49
CA GLU A 234 -17.77 -12.82 -7.98
C GLU A 234 -17.74 -12.84 -9.50
N GLY A 235 -16.64 -13.25 -10.08
CA GLY A 235 -16.53 -13.52 -11.50
C GLY A 235 -16.90 -12.33 -12.38
N THR A 236 -17.85 -12.53 -13.28
CA THR A 236 -18.31 -11.51 -14.23
C THR A 236 -18.89 -10.28 -13.55
N ALA A 237 -19.59 -10.44 -12.42
CA ALA A 237 -20.16 -9.30 -11.67
C ALA A 237 -19.07 -8.36 -11.14
N ALA A 238 -17.92 -8.89 -10.69
CA ALA A 238 -16.78 -8.08 -10.28
C ALA A 238 -16.18 -7.32 -11.48
N LEU A 239 -16.09 -7.96 -12.64
CA LEU A 239 -15.61 -7.33 -13.87
C LEU A 239 -16.56 -6.25 -14.37
N GLU A 240 -17.89 -6.52 -14.40
CA GLU A 240 -18.91 -5.54 -14.77
C GLU A 240 -18.83 -4.30 -13.88
N PHE A 241 -18.66 -4.50 -12.56
CA PHE A 241 -18.52 -3.40 -11.60
C PHE A 241 -17.31 -2.51 -11.91
N LEU A 242 -16.12 -3.09 -12.13
CA LEU A 242 -14.89 -2.35 -12.45
C LEU A 242 -14.94 -1.68 -13.83
N ARG A 243 -15.79 -2.17 -14.75
CA ARG A 243 -16.00 -1.60 -16.09
C ARG A 243 -17.08 -0.54 -16.13
N THR A 244 -17.85 -0.36 -15.05
CA THR A 244 -18.93 0.61 -14.98
C THR A 244 -18.37 2.04 -14.99
N ARG A 245 -18.69 2.80 -16.03
CA ARG A 245 -18.14 4.15 -16.27
C ARG A 245 -19.12 5.26 -15.92
N HIS A 246 -20.39 5.10 -16.30
CA HIS A 246 -21.38 6.19 -16.30
C HIS A 246 -22.41 6.09 -15.18
N ALA A 247 -22.48 4.95 -14.49
CA ALA A 247 -23.49 4.72 -13.47
C ALA A 247 -23.09 5.15 -12.06
N PHE A 248 -21.86 5.60 -11.85
CA PHE A 248 -21.34 5.96 -10.52
C PHE A 248 -20.89 7.43 -10.45
N GLY A 249 -20.93 7.97 -9.23
CA GLY A 249 -20.46 9.32 -8.91
C GLY A 249 -21.20 10.41 -9.70
N ASP A 250 -20.46 11.26 -10.38
CA ASP A 250 -20.99 12.31 -11.24
C ASP A 250 -21.35 11.83 -12.66
N GLY A 251 -21.20 10.53 -12.92
CA GLY A 251 -21.43 9.93 -14.23
C GLY A 251 -20.24 10.08 -15.20
N SER A 252 -19.14 10.67 -14.75
CA SER A 252 -17.91 10.75 -15.53
C SER A 252 -17.02 9.52 -15.31
N ASP A 253 -16.24 9.17 -16.32
CA ASP A 253 -15.29 8.07 -16.27
C ASP A 253 -14.18 8.34 -15.24
N ASN A 254 -13.77 9.59 -15.10
CA ASN A 254 -12.63 9.97 -14.26
C ASN A 254 -12.92 9.98 -12.76
N VAL A 255 -14.13 10.32 -12.33
CA VAL A 255 -14.49 10.42 -10.91
C VAL A 255 -15.27 9.18 -10.46
N GLY A 256 -16.34 8.83 -11.17
CA GLY A 256 -17.22 7.75 -10.77
C GLY A 256 -16.54 6.39 -10.77
N ARG A 257 -15.89 6.02 -11.87
CA ARG A 257 -15.19 4.73 -12.01
C ARG A 257 -13.99 4.62 -11.07
N THR A 258 -13.17 5.67 -10.98
CA THR A 258 -11.98 5.65 -10.13
C THR A 258 -12.37 5.47 -8.66
N THR A 259 -13.40 6.18 -8.18
CA THR A 259 -13.93 6.01 -6.82
C THR A 259 -14.47 4.59 -6.58
N ALA A 260 -15.24 4.06 -7.54
CA ALA A 260 -15.74 2.67 -7.45
C ALA A 260 -14.60 1.65 -7.42
N THR A 261 -13.56 1.86 -8.22
CA THR A 261 -12.35 1.03 -8.22
C THR A 261 -11.63 1.08 -6.86
N HIS A 262 -11.47 2.27 -6.25
CA HIS A 262 -10.88 2.41 -4.92
C HIS A 262 -11.68 1.66 -3.85
N ILE A 263 -13.01 1.77 -3.87
CA ILE A 263 -13.90 1.04 -2.95
C ILE A 263 -13.73 -0.47 -3.15
N PHE A 264 -13.74 -0.96 -4.39
CA PHE A 264 -13.55 -2.38 -4.69
C PHE A 264 -12.22 -2.91 -4.16
N PHE A 265 -11.11 -2.20 -4.38
CA PHE A 265 -9.81 -2.62 -3.86
C PHE A 265 -9.72 -2.51 -2.33
N THR A 266 -10.35 -1.50 -1.72
CA THR A 266 -10.48 -1.38 -0.27
C THR A 266 -11.19 -2.60 0.32
N ASP A 267 -12.34 -2.97 -0.23
CA ASP A 267 -13.14 -4.11 0.21
C ASP A 267 -12.41 -5.45 -0.04
N MET A 268 -11.68 -5.55 -1.14
CA MET A 268 -10.84 -6.70 -1.44
C MET A 268 -9.72 -6.85 -0.40
N ILE A 269 -9.02 -5.76 -0.04
CA ILE A 269 -7.98 -5.78 1.00
C ILE A 269 -8.57 -6.16 2.35
N ASN A 270 -9.73 -5.61 2.70
CA ASN A 270 -10.43 -5.93 3.94
C ASN A 270 -10.88 -7.40 3.95
N LYS A 271 -11.37 -7.93 2.84
CA LYS A 271 -11.70 -9.35 2.69
C LYS A 271 -10.48 -10.23 2.91
N LEU A 272 -9.35 -9.92 2.29
CA LEU A 272 -8.11 -10.67 2.47
C LEU A 272 -7.61 -10.66 3.92
N LYS A 273 -7.60 -9.49 4.57
CA LYS A 273 -7.06 -9.33 5.94
C LYS A 273 -8.01 -9.87 7.01
N ASN A 274 -9.32 -9.73 6.86
CA ASN A 274 -10.29 -9.99 7.92
C ASN A 274 -11.00 -11.36 7.83
N SER A 275 -11.01 -12.00 6.65
CA SER A 275 -11.74 -13.26 6.43
C SER A 275 -11.02 -14.52 6.90
N GLY A 276 -9.78 -14.40 7.39
CA GLY A 276 -8.92 -15.57 7.67
C GLY A 276 -8.42 -16.28 6.40
N ALA A 277 -8.62 -15.69 5.22
CA ALA A 277 -8.18 -16.24 3.93
C ALA A 277 -6.68 -16.51 3.91
N LEU A 278 -5.88 -15.61 4.51
CA LEU A 278 -4.42 -15.73 4.62
C LEU A 278 -3.96 -16.81 5.61
N THR A 279 -4.82 -17.25 6.52
CA THR A 279 -4.52 -18.29 7.52
C THR A 279 -5.03 -19.68 7.14
N ASN A 280 -5.91 -19.77 6.15
CA ASN A 280 -6.39 -21.04 5.61
C ASN A 280 -5.51 -21.49 4.43
N PRO A 281 -4.74 -22.58 4.56
CA PRO A 281 -3.79 -23.00 3.52
C PRO A 281 -4.44 -23.30 2.16
N VAL A 282 -5.67 -23.83 2.15
CA VAL A 282 -6.40 -24.16 0.92
C VAL A 282 -6.86 -22.88 0.22
N THR A 283 -7.46 -21.95 0.97
CA THR A 283 -7.90 -20.65 0.42
C THR A 283 -6.71 -19.85 -0.08
N LEU A 284 -5.62 -19.78 0.69
CA LEU A 284 -4.39 -19.11 0.30
C LEU A 284 -3.80 -19.70 -1.00
N TYR A 285 -3.77 -21.04 -1.10
CA TYR A 285 -3.30 -21.69 -2.32
C TYR A 285 -4.19 -21.35 -3.53
N ASN A 286 -5.52 -21.37 -3.38
CA ASN A 286 -6.44 -21.04 -4.46
C ASN A 286 -6.28 -19.60 -4.94
N ILE A 287 -6.12 -18.66 -4.00
CA ILE A 287 -5.85 -17.24 -4.32
C ILE A 287 -4.50 -17.11 -5.05
N ALA A 288 -3.45 -17.77 -4.54
CA ALA A 288 -2.14 -17.74 -5.17
C ALA A 288 -2.14 -18.37 -6.57
N ASP A 289 -2.86 -19.46 -6.77
CA ASP A 289 -3.01 -20.12 -8.06
C ASP A 289 -3.77 -19.24 -9.06
N ALA A 290 -4.89 -18.63 -8.64
CA ALA A 290 -5.64 -17.68 -9.45
C ALA A 290 -4.78 -16.46 -9.82
N ALA A 291 -4.08 -15.87 -8.84
CA ALA A 291 -3.23 -14.71 -9.07
C ALA A 291 -2.06 -15.02 -10.02
N THR A 292 -1.31 -16.13 -9.78
CA THR A 292 -0.16 -16.49 -10.63
C THR A 292 -0.53 -16.82 -12.06
N LYS A 293 -1.72 -17.36 -12.30
CA LYS A 293 -2.26 -17.61 -13.66
C LYS A 293 -2.71 -16.36 -14.38
N SER A 294 -3.12 -15.36 -13.63
CA SER A 294 -3.81 -14.17 -14.13
C SER A 294 -2.91 -12.95 -14.25
N LEU A 295 -1.73 -12.98 -13.62
CA LEU A 295 -0.82 -11.84 -13.58
C LEU A 295 0.30 -11.99 -14.62
N THR A 296 0.63 -10.86 -15.26
CA THR A 296 1.92 -10.65 -15.93
C THR A 296 2.71 -9.64 -15.10
N VAL A 297 3.92 -9.99 -14.69
CA VAL A 297 4.73 -9.20 -13.75
C VAL A 297 6.10 -8.84 -14.32
N SER A 298 6.75 -7.86 -13.71
CA SER A 298 8.16 -7.54 -13.97
C SER A 298 9.09 -8.70 -13.53
N PRO A 299 10.32 -8.79 -14.06
CA PRO A 299 11.24 -9.90 -13.75
C PRO A 299 11.61 -10.00 -12.27
N ASP A 300 11.55 -8.88 -11.53
CA ASP A 300 11.84 -8.88 -10.09
C ASP A 300 10.72 -9.51 -9.26
N LEU A 301 9.54 -9.76 -9.83
CA LEU A 301 8.42 -10.48 -9.20
C LEU A 301 8.20 -11.89 -9.77
N ASP A 302 9.15 -12.47 -10.48
CA ASP A 302 9.05 -13.72 -11.25
C ASP A 302 8.99 -15.00 -10.42
N SER A 303 9.10 -14.93 -9.10
CA SER A 303 9.13 -16.10 -8.24
C SER A 303 8.09 -16.05 -7.11
N ALA A 304 7.59 -17.23 -6.73
CA ALA A 304 6.65 -17.36 -5.63
C ALA A 304 7.21 -16.80 -4.32
N SER A 305 8.52 -16.91 -4.07
CA SER A 305 9.16 -16.34 -2.87
C SER A 305 9.15 -14.81 -2.88
N LYS A 306 9.40 -14.17 -4.02
CA LYS A 306 9.33 -12.72 -4.15
C LYS A 306 7.90 -12.20 -3.96
N LEU A 307 6.91 -12.87 -4.56
CA LEU A 307 5.49 -12.54 -4.38
C LEU A 307 5.03 -12.74 -2.93
N ILE A 308 5.49 -13.80 -2.25
CA ILE A 308 5.19 -14.03 -0.83
C ILE A 308 5.82 -12.92 0.03
N ASN A 309 7.08 -12.56 -0.19
CA ASN A 309 7.74 -11.49 0.54
C ASN A 309 7.02 -10.14 0.35
N LEU A 310 6.59 -9.85 -0.88
CA LEU A 310 5.78 -8.67 -1.17
C LEU A 310 4.45 -8.71 -0.42
N ALA A 311 3.75 -9.86 -0.45
CA ALA A 311 2.49 -10.02 0.27
C ALA A 311 2.68 -9.86 1.79
N ASP A 312 3.79 -10.37 2.35
CA ASP A 312 4.14 -10.20 3.76
C ASP A 312 4.43 -8.73 4.10
N ASP A 313 5.13 -8.00 3.23
CA ASP A 313 5.40 -6.57 3.42
C ASP A 313 4.11 -5.75 3.37
N LEU A 314 3.24 -5.99 2.39
CA LEU A 314 1.93 -5.34 2.28
C LEU A 314 1.01 -5.67 3.48
N ASN A 315 1.08 -6.90 3.99
CA ASN A 315 0.26 -7.33 5.13
C ASN A 315 0.68 -6.68 6.46
N LYS A 316 1.93 -6.24 6.61
CA LYS A 316 2.41 -5.51 7.79
C LYS A 316 1.72 -4.16 7.96
N VAL A 317 1.31 -3.52 6.86
CA VAL A 317 0.69 -2.20 6.88
C VAL A 317 -0.78 -2.33 7.30
N PRO A 318 -1.21 -1.68 8.40
CA PRO A 318 -2.61 -1.71 8.82
C PRO A 318 -3.51 -0.94 7.85
N THR A 319 -4.80 -1.34 7.73
CA THR A 319 -5.73 -0.77 6.74
C THR A 319 -5.94 0.74 6.89
N ASN A 320 -5.87 1.27 8.12
CA ASN A 320 -5.93 2.71 8.37
C ASN A 320 -4.66 3.49 7.95
N ARG A 321 -3.65 2.79 7.44
CA ARG A 321 -2.41 3.35 6.89
C ARG A 321 -2.27 3.08 5.40
N ILE A 322 -3.31 2.55 4.76
CA ILE A 322 -3.40 2.37 3.31
C ILE A 322 -4.32 3.47 2.79
N THR A 323 -3.80 4.34 1.95
CA THR A 323 -4.51 5.51 1.41
C THR A 323 -4.68 5.35 -0.09
N PHE A 324 -5.90 5.53 -0.57
CA PHE A 324 -6.22 5.66 -1.98
C PHE A 324 -6.41 7.13 -2.34
N THR A 325 -5.89 7.54 -3.48
CA THR A 325 -6.01 8.90 -4.01
C THR A 325 -5.97 8.88 -5.53
N THR A 326 -6.38 9.96 -6.16
CA THR A 326 -6.32 10.13 -7.62
C THR A 326 -5.42 11.31 -7.97
N MET A 327 -4.61 11.15 -9.01
CA MET A 327 -3.82 12.24 -9.58
C MET A 327 -4.72 13.41 -9.95
N GLN A 328 -4.37 14.60 -9.52
CA GLN A 328 -5.12 15.81 -9.84
C GLN A 328 -5.00 16.16 -11.31
N ASN A 329 -6.14 16.42 -11.91
CA ASN A 329 -6.26 16.68 -13.33
C ASN A 329 -7.21 17.87 -13.63
N VAL A 330 -7.12 18.36 -14.84
CA VAL A 330 -8.00 19.39 -15.41
C VAL A 330 -8.39 18.97 -16.83
N PRO A 331 -9.48 19.53 -17.39
CA PRO A 331 -9.78 19.29 -18.81
C PRO A 331 -8.59 19.62 -19.70
N TYR A 332 -8.39 18.81 -20.73
CA TYR A 332 -7.31 19.03 -21.69
C TYR A 332 -7.44 20.37 -22.40
N SER A 333 -6.36 21.13 -22.47
CA SER A 333 -6.32 22.48 -23.02
C SER A 333 -5.39 22.65 -24.24
N GLY A 334 -4.86 21.55 -24.78
CA GLY A 334 -3.91 21.56 -25.89
C GLY A 334 -4.48 21.86 -27.27
N GLY A 335 -5.81 22.08 -27.38
CA GLY A 335 -6.47 22.56 -28.59
C GLY A 335 -6.75 21.52 -29.66
N ASP A 336 -6.38 20.24 -29.46
CA ASP A 336 -6.73 19.17 -30.39
C ASP A 336 -8.19 18.74 -30.17
N PRO A 337 -9.09 18.87 -31.16
CA PRO A 337 -10.50 18.50 -31.01
C PRO A 337 -10.72 17.01 -30.71
N GLN A 338 -9.78 16.14 -31.07
CA GLN A 338 -9.83 14.71 -30.78
C GLN A 338 -9.86 14.44 -29.28
N TYR A 339 -9.19 15.28 -28.48
CA TYR A 339 -9.03 15.14 -27.04
C TYR A 339 -9.87 16.16 -26.23
N ALA A 340 -10.90 16.75 -26.84
CA ALA A 340 -11.70 17.80 -26.20
C ALA A 340 -12.44 17.35 -24.93
N SER A 341 -12.70 16.05 -24.78
CA SER A 341 -13.34 15.44 -23.60
C SER A 341 -12.34 14.82 -22.62
N ASP A 342 -11.05 14.84 -22.96
CA ASP A 342 -10.00 14.22 -22.15
C ASP A 342 -9.46 15.19 -21.11
N ILE A 343 -8.54 14.70 -20.30
CA ILE A 343 -7.94 15.43 -19.21
C ILE A 343 -6.42 15.49 -19.35
N GLN A 344 -5.82 16.36 -18.60
CA GLN A 344 -4.38 16.45 -18.42
C GLN A 344 -4.04 16.63 -16.95
N GLU A 345 -2.81 16.31 -16.56
CA GLU A 345 -2.33 16.59 -15.22
C GLU A 345 -2.54 18.07 -14.86
N ASN A 346 -2.86 18.35 -13.60
CA ASN A 346 -2.80 19.70 -13.04
C ASN A 346 -1.48 19.87 -12.29
N PRO A 347 -0.41 20.44 -12.88
CA PRO A 347 0.91 20.47 -12.25
C PRO A 347 0.93 21.14 -10.89
N ALA A 348 0.13 22.17 -10.68
CA ALA A 348 0.10 22.91 -9.41
C ALA A 348 -0.43 22.05 -8.24
N LEU A 349 -1.28 21.07 -8.53
CA LEU A 349 -1.91 20.22 -7.53
C LEU A 349 -1.37 18.78 -7.54
N ALA A 350 -0.96 18.26 -8.70
CA ALA A 350 -0.41 16.90 -8.84
C ALA A 350 1.04 16.79 -8.34
N GLN A 351 1.90 17.79 -8.64
CA GLN A 351 3.31 17.78 -8.25
C GLN A 351 3.53 17.65 -6.72
N PRO A 352 2.75 18.30 -5.84
CA PRO A 352 2.87 18.06 -4.41
C PRO A 352 2.64 16.61 -3.99
N LEU A 353 1.68 15.91 -4.64
CA LEU A 353 1.43 14.49 -4.40
C LEU A 353 2.58 13.62 -4.92
N PHE A 354 3.08 13.90 -6.13
CA PHE A 354 4.23 13.19 -6.69
C PHE A 354 5.47 13.35 -5.80
N ASN A 355 5.75 14.58 -5.35
CA ASN A 355 6.86 14.85 -4.44
C ASN A 355 6.72 14.14 -3.09
N ALA A 356 5.50 14.03 -2.55
CA ALA A 356 5.27 13.28 -1.32
C ALA A 356 5.62 11.79 -1.49
N ILE A 357 5.22 11.19 -2.62
CA ILE A 357 5.57 9.81 -2.94
C ILE A 357 7.09 9.65 -3.15
N ILE A 358 7.72 10.53 -3.93
CA ILE A 358 9.16 10.53 -4.19
C ILE A 358 9.98 10.67 -2.89
N ASN A 359 9.47 11.45 -1.94
CA ASN A 359 10.13 11.68 -0.65
C ASN A 359 9.73 10.69 0.45
N ASP A 360 8.98 9.64 0.11
CA ASP A 360 8.49 8.63 1.06
C ASP A 360 7.65 9.24 2.21
N GLU A 361 6.81 10.25 1.90
CA GLU A 361 5.98 10.94 2.87
C GLU A 361 4.60 10.27 2.98
N SER A 362 4.16 10.02 4.22
CA SER A 362 2.85 9.41 4.48
C SER A 362 1.71 10.41 4.33
N LEU A 363 0.65 10.04 3.62
CA LEU A 363 -0.59 10.81 3.52
C LEU A 363 -1.52 10.64 4.74
N THR A 364 -1.19 9.74 5.67
CA THR A 364 -1.94 9.53 6.92
C THR A 364 -1.13 10.00 8.13
N THR A 365 -1.82 10.51 9.17
CA THR A 365 -1.18 10.77 10.45
C THR A 365 -0.82 9.47 11.17
N ALA A 366 0.11 9.51 12.14
CA ALA A 366 0.52 8.35 12.93
C ALA A 366 -0.67 7.67 13.65
N SER A 367 -1.78 8.34 13.86
CA SER A 367 -3.03 7.80 14.41
C SER A 367 -3.96 7.17 13.36
N GLY A 368 -3.56 7.11 12.10
CA GLY A 368 -4.34 6.50 11.02
C GLY A 368 -5.63 7.24 10.66
N LYS A 369 -5.78 8.50 11.06
CA LYS A 369 -6.85 9.35 10.56
C LYS A 369 -6.43 9.93 9.21
N SER A 370 -7.20 9.64 8.18
CA SER A 370 -7.12 10.40 6.93
C SER A 370 -7.34 11.88 7.25
N THR A 371 -6.46 12.74 6.79
CA THR A 371 -6.65 14.19 6.90
C THR A 371 -7.57 14.73 5.81
N GLY A 372 -8.36 13.85 5.16
CA GLY A 372 -9.36 14.21 4.15
C GLY A 372 -10.42 15.16 4.70
N ALA A 373 -10.81 16.11 3.88
CA ALA A 373 -11.80 17.15 4.14
C ALA A 373 -13.22 16.58 4.37
N GLY A 374 -13.43 15.95 5.52
CA GLY A 374 -14.74 16.02 6.16
C GLY A 374 -14.81 17.41 6.81
N GLN A 375 -15.89 18.15 6.56
CA GLN A 375 -16.16 19.43 7.20
C GLN A 375 -15.86 19.33 8.70
N ALA A 376 -14.64 19.71 9.10
CA ALA A 376 -14.32 19.93 10.48
C ALA A 376 -15.04 21.22 10.85
N SER A 377 -16.09 21.09 11.64
CA SER A 377 -16.46 22.16 12.57
C SER A 377 -15.16 22.64 13.21
N ALA A 378 -14.77 23.84 12.89
CA ALA A 378 -13.58 24.48 13.40
C ALA A 378 -13.70 24.58 14.93
N SER A 379 -13.03 23.63 15.62
CA SER A 379 -12.48 23.99 16.93
C SER A 379 -11.34 24.96 16.63
N PRO A 380 -11.25 26.07 17.34
CA PRO A 380 -10.29 27.13 17.03
C PRO A 380 -8.88 26.52 17.13
N THR A 381 -8.23 26.35 15.98
CA THR A 381 -6.78 26.13 15.91
C THR A 381 -6.15 27.35 16.58
N ALA A 382 -5.43 27.12 17.66
CA ALA A 382 -4.66 28.19 18.30
C ALA A 382 -3.78 28.82 17.19
N ALA A 383 -3.97 30.10 16.94
CA ALA A 383 -3.22 30.84 15.93
C ALA A 383 -1.72 30.60 16.17
N ALA A 384 -0.93 30.41 15.11
CA ALA A 384 0.51 30.28 15.23
C ALA A 384 1.04 31.44 16.07
N PRO A 385 1.95 31.20 17.03
CA PRO A 385 2.48 32.25 17.88
C PRO A 385 3.06 33.40 17.04
N ALA A 386 2.67 34.64 17.33
CA ALA A 386 3.21 35.78 16.60
C ALA A 386 4.73 35.91 16.84
N PRO A 387 5.55 36.18 15.81
CA PRO A 387 7.02 36.29 15.93
C PRO A 387 7.45 37.20 17.09
N GLY A 388 6.78 38.35 17.29
CA GLY A 388 7.07 39.30 18.41
C GLY A 388 6.94 38.72 19.83
N THR A 389 6.35 37.52 19.97
CA THR A 389 6.25 36.79 21.26
C THR A 389 7.34 35.73 21.41
N ILE A 390 8.21 35.55 20.40
CA ILE A 390 9.19 34.48 20.34
C ILE A 390 10.58 35.06 20.50
N THR A 391 11.27 34.66 21.58
CA THR A 391 12.70 35.00 21.81
C THR A 391 13.56 33.81 21.45
N VAL A 392 14.66 34.05 20.72
CA VAL A 392 15.63 33.04 20.30
C VAL A 392 17.01 33.42 20.77
N ALA A 393 17.69 32.54 21.47
CA ALA A 393 19.11 32.68 21.75
C ALA A 393 19.89 31.96 20.61
N VAL A 394 20.70 32.72 19.88
CA VAL A 394 21.46 32.23 18.72
C VAL A 394 22.92 32.05 19.09
N TYR A 395 23.44 30.83 19.06
CA TYR A 395 24.82 30.48 19.41
C TYR A 395 25.62 30.19 18.15
N ASN A 396 26.81 30.80 18.08
CA ASN A 396 27.76 30.64 16.97
C ASN A 396 28.73 29.46 17.21
N GLY A 397 28.36 28.27 16.77
CA GLY A 397 29.26 27.10 16.78
C GLY A 397 30.13 26.97 15.53
N THR A 398 30.23 28.03 14.71
CA THR A 398 31.10 28.07 13.53
C THR A 398 32.41 28.83 13.81
N SER A 399 33.38 28.71 12.89
CA SER A 399 34.60 29.52 12.93
C SER A 399 34.45 30.93 12.30
N VAL A 400 33.23 31.33 11.93
CA VAL A 400 32.94 32.62 11.28
C VAL A 400 32.49 33.63 12.31
N ASP A 401 33.30 34.69 12.54
CA ASP A 401 32.98 35.76 13.50
C ASP A 401 31.68 36.48 13.14
N GLY A 402 30.89 36.83 14.16
CA GLY A 402 29.61 37.56 14.00
C GLY A 402 28.47 36.77 13.40
N ARG A 403 28.60 35.45 13.25
CA ARG A 403 27.59 34.59 12.61
C ARG A 403 26.29 34.55 13.37
N SER A 404 26.33 34.44 14.70
CA SER A 404 25.14 34.47 15.56
C SER A 404 24.41 35.82 15.49
N ASP A 405 25.18 36.92 15.45
CA ASP A 405 24.59 38.27 15.37
C ASP A 405 23.88 38.49 14.02
N ALA A 406 24.48 38.01 12.92
CA ALA A 406 23.85 38.11 11.60
C ALA A 406 22.48 37.40 11.55
N ILE A 407 22.37 36.20 12.13
CA ILE A 407 21.11 35.44 12.18
C ILE A 407 20.12 36.05 13.20
N ALA A 408 20.59 36.52 14.35
CA ALA A 408 19.75 37.21 15.33
C ALA A 408 19.16 38.50 14.74
N ASN A 409 19.96 39.30 14.03
CA ASN A 409 19.50 40.51 13.34
C ASN A 409 18.49 40.21 12.23
N GLN A 410 18.63 39.08 11.50
CA GLN A 410 17.63 38.64 10.55
C GLN A 410 16.31 38.34 11.24
N LEU A 411 16.30 37.58 12.33
CA LEU A 411 15.07 37.29 13.10
C LEU A 411 14.44 38.58 13.63
N LEU A 412 15.22 39.53 14.09
CA LEU A 412 14.71 40.83 14.52
C LEU A 412 14.08 41.64 13.38
N ALA A 413 14.65 41.56 12.17
CA ALA A 413 14.12 42.20 10.97
C ALA A 413 12.75 41.57 10.54
N GLU A 414 12.56 40.27 10.78
CA GLU A 414 11.31 39.53 10.53
C GLU A 414 10.30 39.69 11.68
N GLY A 415 10.59 40.57 12.65
CA GLY A 415 9.66 40.97 13.72
C GLY A 415 9.62 40.04 14.93
N PHE A 416 10.66 39.24 15.14
CA PHE A 416 10.81 38.47 16.39
C PHE A 416 11.04 39.38 17.60
N ASN A 417 10.88 38.81 18.79
CA ASN A 417 11.01 39.54 20.02
C ASN A 417 12.40 40.21 20.16
N SER A 418 12.41 41.48 20.63
CA SER A 418 13.62 42.29 20.78
C SER A 418 14.69 41.72 21.74
N ALA A 419 14.32 40.70 22.54
CA ALA A 419 15.27 39.96 23.36
C ALA A 419 16.00 38.83 22.62
N THR A 420 15.74 38.64 21.31
CA THR A 420 16.53 37.73 20.45
C THR A 420 17.93 38.28 20.29
N ALA A 421 18.94 37.46 20.58
CA ALA A 421 20.34 37.90 20.58
C ALA A 421 21.30 36.78 20.16
N GLY A 422 22.46 37.19 19.59
CA GLY A 422 23.56 36.32 19.24
C GLY A 422 24.53 36.13 20.41
N TYR A 423 25.07 34.94 20.53
CA TYR A 423 26.08 34.57 21.54
C TYR A 423 27.20 33.76 20.89
N PRO A 424 28.47 33.92 21.36
CA PRO A 424 29.53 33.01 20.99
C PRO A 424 29.27 31.63 21.62
N ASP A 425 29.62 30.55 20.92
CA ASP A 425 29.62 29.19 21.47
C ASP A 425 31.06 28.65 21.49
N SER A 426 31.40 27.91 22.52
CA SER A 426 32.69 27.22 22.65
C SER A 426 32.68 25.85 21.98
N ALA A 427 31.52 25.31 21.67
CA ALA A 427 31.32 24.08 20.93
C ALA A 427 31.33 24.35 19.42
N SER A 428 31.90 23.42 18.65
CA SER A 428 31.86 23.49 17.18
C SER A 428 31.11 22.29 16.61
N PRO A 429 29.78 22.29 16.73
CA PRO A 429 28.97 21.17 16.24
C PRO A 429 29.01 21.07 14.71
N ALA A 430 28.98 19.85 14.18
CA ALA A 430 28.96 19.63 12.75
C ALA A 430 27.63 20.07 12.11
N THR A 431 26.52 20.04 12.86
CA THR A 431 25.15 20.32 12.37
C THR A 431 24.48 21.40 13.20
N THR A 432 23.73 22.24 12.51
CA THR A 432 22.84 23.25 13.11
C THR A 432 21.66 22.60 13.79
N THR A 433 21.34 23.04 15.03
CA THR A 433 20.18 22.54 15.81
C THR A 433 19.41 23.68 16.45
N LEU A 434 18.07 23.59 16.45
CA LEU A 434 17.17 24.45 17.20
C LEU A 434 16.57 23.64 18.36
N THR A 435 17.12 23.84 19.56
CA THR A 435 16.62 23.17 20.77
C THR A 435 15.49 23.99 21.38
N TYR A 436 14.38 23.33 21.75
CA TYR A 436 13.22 23.97 22.35
C TYR A 436 12.72 23.22 23.59
N GLY A 437 12.22 23.95 24.57
CA GLY A 437 11.69 23.40 25.80
C GLY A 437 10.28 22.80 25.65
N PRO A 438 9.77 22.08 26.68
CA PRO A 438 8.40 21.56 26.70
C PRO A 438 7.36 22.64 26.42
N GLY A 439 6.39 22.36 25.54
CA GLY A 439 5.35 23.32 25.13
C GLY A 439 5.79 24.40 24.14
N GLN A 440 7.05 24.44 23.69
CA GLN A 440 7.58 25.45 22.78
C GLN A 440 7.62 24.97 21.30
N ALA A 441 7.12 23.78 20.98
CA ALA A 441 7.20 23.20 19.63
C ALA A 441 6.61 24.12 18.55
N ALA A 442 5.44 24.73 18.79
CA ALA A 442 4.83 25.66 17.84
C ALA A 442 5.69 26.91 17.58
N ARG A 443 6.38 27.43 18.60
CA ARG A 443 7.29 28.56 18.47
C ARG A 443 8.58 28.16 17.72
N ALA A 444 9.11 26.96 18.00
CA ALA A 444 10.26 26.43 17.27
C ALA A 444 9.97 26.24 15.77
N GLN A 445 8.74 25.80 15.43
CA GLN A 445 8.31 25.70 14.04
C GLN A 445 8.25 27.05 13.32
N VAL A 446 7.83 28.14 14.01
CA VAL A 446 7.85 29.49 13.43
C VAL A 446 9.28 29.91 13.10
N VAL A 447 10.23 29.74 14.03
CA VAL A 447 11.66 30.05 13.82
C VAL A 447 12.25 29.20 12.69
N ALA A 448 11.97 27.90 12.68
CA ALA A 448 12.47 26.99 11.67
C ALA A 448 11.98 27.34 10.27
N LYS A 449 10.70 27.71 10.15
CA LYS A 449 10.10 28.16 8.88
C LYS A 449 10.78 29.43 8.36
N ASP A 450 11.02 30.38 9.23
CA ASP A 450 11.60 31.67 8.88
C ASP A 450 13.06 31.54 8.42
N LEU A 451 13.85 30.74 9.14
CA LEU A 451 15.24 30.50 8.82
C LEU A 451 15.47 29.37 7.79
N GLY A 452 14.42 28.68 7.36
CA GLY A 452 14.52 27.55 6.44
C GLY A 452 15.17 26.30 7.05
N LEU A 453 15.09 26.09 8.38
CA LEU A 453 15.69 24.95 9.05
C LEU A 453 14.89 23.66 8.74
N PRO A 454 15.55 22.55 8.42
CA PRO A 454 14.89 21.27 8.26
C PRO A 454 14.32 20.75 9.59
N SER A 455 13.25 19.98 9.55
CA SER A 455 12.61 19.43 10.77
C SER A 455 13.56 18.61 11.65
N LYS A 456 14.57 17.96 11.07
CA LYS A 456 15.61 17.23 11.81
C LYS A 456 16.51 18.15 12.66
N ALA A 457 16.53 19.44 12.37
CA ALA A 457 17.26 20.43 13.18
C ALA A 457 16.50 20.82 14.47
N LEU A 458 15.21 20.48 14.59
CA LEU A 458 14.39 20.77 15.75
C LEU A 458 14.53 19.66 16.80
N VAL A 459 15.10 19.99 17.95
CA VAL A 459 15.38 19.04 19.02
C VAL A 459 14.65 19.46 20.29
N GLN A 460 13.79 18.60 20.83
CA GLN A 460 13.15 18.88 22.11
C GLN A 460 14.15 18.64 23.26
N GLY A 461 14.41 19.68 24.02
CA GLY A 461 15.26 19.66 25.21
C GLY A 461 14.48 19.88 26.50
N THR A 462 15.19 19.92 27.63
CA THR A 462 14.65 20.17 28.96
C THR A 462 14.75 21.66 29.39
N ALA A 463 15.61 22.44 28.75
CA ALA A 463 15.81 23.87 29.05
C ALA A 463 14.62 24.71 28.56
N ALA A 464 14.22 25.71 29.33
CA ALA A 464 13.20 26.65 28.92
C ALA A 464 13.72 27.57 27.78
N GLY A 465 12.86 27.82 26.76
CA GLY A 465 13.19 28.74 25.65
C GLY A 465 13.58 28.05 24.36
N LEU A 466 14.02 28.85 23.38
CA LEU A 466 14.52 28.40 22.08
C LEU A 466 15.98 28.77 21.94
N ASN A 467 16.83 27.78 21.67
CA ASN A 467 18.25 27.94 21.49
C ASN A 467 18.64 27.40 20.12
N LEU A 468 19.05 28.29 19.22
CA LEU A 468 19.59 27.94 17.91
C LEU A 468 21.11 27.87 18.00
N THR A 469 21.69 26.71 17.82
CA THR A 469 23.14 26.53 17.71
C THR A 469 23.49 26.33 16.24
N ILE A 470 24.28 27.26 15.67
CA ILE A 470 24.69 27.22 14.28
C ILE A 470 25.91 26.30 14.18
N GLY A 471 25.81 25.26 13.34
CA GLY A 471 26.91 24.30 13.11
C GLY A 471 27.73 24.59 11.87
N ALA A 472 28.71 23.73 11.60
CA ALA A 472 29.58 23.82 10.44
C ALA A 472 28.85 23.68 9.09
N ASP A 473 27.62 23.18 9.11
CA ASP A 473 26.72 23.05 7.95
C ASP A 473 26.05 24.39 7.55
N TRP A 474 26.24 25.48 8.31
CA TRP A 474 25.67 26.80 8.00
C TRP A 474 26.65 27.96 8.23
N THR A 475 27.66 28.06 7.40
CA THR A 475 28.76 29.06 7.53
C THR A 475 28.50 30.36 6.77
N SER A 476 27.46 30.45 5.91
CA SER A 476 27.17 31.64 5.11
C SER A 476 25.68 31.80 4.85
N GLY A 477 25.21 33.00 4.45
CA GLY A 477 23.81 33.30 4.18
C GLY A 477 23.00 33.52 5.46
N ILE A 478 21.85 34.19 5.36
CA ILE A 478 20.94 34.50 6.47
C ILE A 478 19.82 33.47 6.65
N THR A 479 19.67 32.59 5.70
CA THR A 479 18.80 31.40 5.77
C THR A 479 19.68 30.14 5.72
N PHE A 480 19.19 29.06 6.29
CA PHE A 480 19.91 27.78 6.30
C PHE A 480 20.20 27.33 4.86
N PRO A 481 21.44 26.92 4.51
CA PRO A 481 21.77 26.53 3.15
C PRO A 481 21.03 25.23 2.78
N HIS A 482 20.11 25.34 1.84
CA HIS A 482 19.50 24.18 1.24
C HIS A 482 20.52 23.55 0.27
N SER A 483 20.95 22.32 0.54
CA SER A 483 21.52 21.50 -0.52
C SER A 483 20.41 21.33 -1.56
N SER A 484 20.62 21.88 -2.77
CA SER A 484 19.74 21.84 -3.96
C SER A 484 18.33 21.35 -3.69
N ALA A 485 17.40 22.28 -3.51
CA ALA A 485 15.95 22.15 -3.56
C ALA A 485 15.37 20.75 -3.28
N THR A 486 15.32 20.36 -2.01
CA THR A 486 14.18 19.54 -1.58
C THR A 486 13.03 20.53 -1.41
N PRO A 487 11.91 20.42 -2.11
CA PRO A 487 10.75 21.25 -1.87
C PRO A 487 10.39 21.15 -0.39
N ALA A 488 10.00 22.28 0.22
CA ALA A 488 9.52 22.28 1.61
C ALA A 488 8.45 21.19 1.75
N PRO A 489 8.43 20.39 2.85
CA PRO A 489 7.40 19.39 3.04
C PRO A 489 6.05 20.09 2.92
N VAL A 490 5.31 19.75 1.89
CA VAL A 490 3.96 20.30 1.66
C VAL A 490 3.14 19.83 2.84
N SER A 491 2.52 20.72 3.58
CA SER A 491 1.70 20.32 4.72
C SER A 491 0.67 19.29 4.23
N SER A 492 0.43 18.24 5.01
CA SER A 492 -0.59 17.21 4.67
C SER A 492 -1.92 17.83 4.23
N ALA A 493 -2.27 19.02 4.74
CA ALA A 493 -3.45 19.78 4.31
C ALA A 493 -3.37 20.28 2.84
N VAL A 494 -2.19 20.61 2.32
CA VAL A 494 -2.00 21.00 0.91
C VAL A 494 -2.01 19.77 0.01
N LEU A 495 -1.40 18.67 0.45
CA LEU A 495 -1.45 17.38 -0.25
C LEU A 495 -2.90 16.89 -0.41
N LEU A 496 -3.74 17.14 0.59
CA LEU A 496 -5.13 16.69 0.61
C LEU A 496 -6.08 17.66 -0.10
N ASN A 497 -5.81 18.97 -0.13
CA ASN A 497 -6.55 19.91 -0.97
C ASN A 497 -6.29 19.69 -2.47
N GLY A 498 -5.18 19.04 -2.80
CA GLY A 498 -4.83 18.63 -4.16
C GLY A 498 -5.26 17.21 -4.53
N ALA A 499 -5.68 16.38 -3.58
CA ALA A 499 -6.06 14.99 -3.84
C ALA A 499 -7.59 14.85 -3.80
N THR A 500 -8.23 14.62 -4.94
CA THR A 500 -9.65 14.24 -4.99
C THR A 500 -9.82 12.79 -4.52
N GLY A 501 -10.80 12.55 -3.65
CA GLY A 501 -11.20 11.21 -3.26
C GLY A 501 -10.19 10.46 -2.38
N VAL A 502 -9.52 11.16 -1.45
CA VAL A 502 -8.64 10.48 -0.47
C VAL A 502 -9.48 9.59 0.45
N GLN A 503 -9.27 8.29 0.37
CA GLN A 503 -9.90 7.27 1.20
C GLN A 503 -8.84 6.43 1.89
N THR A 504 -9.09 6.02 3.13
CA THR A 504 -8.27 4.99 3.80
C THR A 504 -8.99 3.65 3.79
N ALA A 505 -8.24 2.56 3.66
CA ALA A 505 -8.80 1.22 3.54
C ALA A 505 -9.53 0.70 4.80
N ASN A 506 -9.58 1.47 5.88
CA ASN A 506 -10.41 1.18 7.05
C ASN A 506 -11.79 1.87 7.03
N GLN A 507 -12.12 2.61 5.97
CA GLN A 507 -13.45 3.20 5.78
C GLN A 507 -14.40 2.12 5.22
N ASP A 508 -14.69 1.12 6.06
CA ASP A 508 -15.62 0.05 5.75
C ASP A 508 -17.04 0.59 5.57
N ASN A 509 -17.77 0.06 4.59
CA ASN A 509 -19.19 0.35 4.32
C ASN A 509 -19.50 1.70 3.64
N GLU A 510 -18.56 2.34 3.00
CA GLU A 510 -18.91 3.43 2.11
C GLU A 510 -19.56 2.88 0.84
N CYS A 511 -20.85 3.19 0.64
CA CYS A 511 -21.53 2.77 -0.57
C CYS A 511 -21.12 3.64 -1.75
N VAL A 512 -20.78 2.99 -2.87
CA VAL A 512 -20.56 3.70 -4.14
C VAL A 512 -21.83 4.48 -4.47
N GLN A 513 -21.67 5.78 -4.69
CA GLN A 513 -22.79 6.65 -5.04
C GLN A 513 -23.21 6.37 -6.47
N VAL A 514 -24.48 5.97 -6.63
CA VAL A 514 -25.08 5.78 -7.96
C VAL A 514 -25.37 7.14 -8.56
N SER A 515 -24.91 7.35 -9.79
CA SER A 515 -25.08 8.62 -10.51
C SER A 515 -26.57 8.94 -10.71
N THR A 516 -26.89 10.22 -10.68
CA THR A 516 -28.19 10.75 -11.11
C THR A 516 -28.17 11.17 -12.57
N ALA A 517 -27.01 11.12 -13.22
CA ALA A 517 -26.86 11.31 -14.66
C ALA A 517 -27.32 10.04 -15.41
N TYR A 518 -27.45 10.13 -16.71
CA TYR A 518 -27.87 9.01 -17.55
C TYR A 518 -26.72 8.01 -17.79
N THR A 519 -27.07 6.72 -17.92
CA THR A 519 -26.18 5.67 -18.41
C THR A 519 -26.42 5.34 -19.87
N GLU A 520 -27.65 5.59 -20.34
CA GLU A 520 -28.07 5.52 -21.74
C GLU A 520 -28.74 6.81 -22.17
N PRO A 521 -28.87 7.04 -23.48
CA PRO A 521 -29.60 8.21 -23.96
C PRO A 521 -30.98 8.30 -23.28
N ASN A 522 -31.16 9.32 -22.48
CA ASN A 522 -32.39 9.71 -21.79
C ASN A 522 -32.85 8.86 -20.59
N ASN A 523 -32.00 8.04 -19.98
CA ASN A 523 -32.35 7.34 -18.75
C ASN A 523 -31.25 7.39 -17.70
N THR A 524 -31.64 7.45 -16.42
CA THR A 524 -30.72 7.34 -15.28
C THR A 524 -30.42 5.87 -14.96
N PRO A 525 -29.32 5.56 -14.22
CA PRO A 525 -29.04 4.18 -13.78
C PRO A 525 -30.19 3.53 -13.01
N GLN A 526 -30.89 4.33 -12.18
CA GLN A 526 -32.07 3.87 -11.44
C GLN A 526 -33.27 3.63 -12.37
N GLY A 527 -33.49 4.52 -13.35
CA GLY A 527 -34.52 4.36 -14.35
C GLY A 527 -34.27 3.13 -15.22
N ALA A 528 -33.06 2.95 -15.72
CA ALA A 528 -32.64 1.78 -16.47
C ALA A 528 -32.88 0.47 -15.67
N TYR A 529 -32.58 0.48 -14.36
CA TYR A 529 -32.88 -0.66 -13.48
C TYR A 529 -34.39 -0.98 -13.43
N ALA A 530 -35.24 0.03 -13.29
CA ALA A 530 -36.70 -0.14 -13.19
C ALA A 530 -37.32 -0.60 -14.51
N ASP A 531 -36.82 -0.08 -15.64
CA ASP A 531 -37.34 -0.37 -16.98
C ASP A 531 -36.95 -1.76 -17.50
N ASN A 532 -35.96 -2.42 -16.85
CA ASN A 532 -35.46 -3.73 -17.25
C ASN A 532 -35.66 -4.82 -16.17
N PRO A 533 -36.90 -5.08 -15.69
CA PRO A 533 -37.13 -6.05 -14.62
C PRO A 533 -36.80 -7.50 -15.03
N GLN A 534 -36.74 -7.78 -16.34
CA GLN A 534 -36.41 -9.10 -16.90
C GLN A 534 -34.93 -9.42 -16.87
N VAL A 535 -34.05 -8.41 -16.74
CA VAL A 535 -32.60 -8.62 -16.62
C VAL A 535 -32.31 -9.00 -15.16
N PRO A 536 -31.67 -10.15 -14.90
CA PRO A 536 -31.30 -10.53 -13.53
C PRO A 536 -30.26 -9.61 -12.95
N ASN A 537 -30.18 -9.51 -11.63
CA ASN A 537 -29.06 -8.85 -10.96
C ASN A 537 -27.77 -9.63 -11.22
N SER A 538 -26.66 -8.93 -11.37
CA SER A 538 -25.31 -9.50 -11.56
C SER A 538 -24.83 -10.27 -10.31
N ALA A 539 -25.32 -9.86 -9.12
CA ALA A 539 -25.09 -10.56 -7.86
C ALA A 539 -26.33 -10.50 -6.97
N PRO A 540 -26.51 -11.48 -6.05
CA PRO A 540 -27.66 -11.56 -5.15
C PRO A 540 -27.68 -10.44 -4.10
#